data_defd97fe6098f8642b90770a9eaca4d6
#
_entry.id   defd97fe6098f8642b90770a9eaca4d6
#
_cell.length_a   1.000
_cell.length_b   1.000
_cell.length_c   1.000
_cell.angle_alpha   90.00
_cell.angle_beta   90.00
_cell.angle_gamma   90.00
#
_symmetry.space_group_name_H-M   'P 1'
#
loop_
_entity.id
_entity.type
_entity.pdbx_description
1 polymer ?
#
loop_
_entity_poly.entity_id
_entity_poly.type
_entity_poly.pdbx_seq_one_letter_code
_entity_poly.pdbx_strand_id
1 'polypeptide(L)'
;RICSDNDDVLLNSSKGKAIRFAVSDVRVFKGRDSTGVRGIKLAKNDFVVSMAIIRHVNVSSEERYAYFKMRRAITGEESLEETNLDNNEEMISISKDRYAELSAAEEWILTLTSSGYGKRSSALEFRVSGRGGQGITAANLLRREDTIVAAFQVDDDDQIMLMTSTGKAIRCPVSGISRQSRTASGLKVFTTANE
;
A
#
# COMPACT_ATOMS: atom_id res chain seq x y z
N ARG A 1 -16.11 5.12 5.12
CA ARG A 1 -15.88 5.23 3.68
C ARG A 1 -17.09 4.67 2.92
N ILE A 2 -17.38 5.23 1.77
CA ILE A 2 -18.36 4.68 0.82
C ILE A 2 -17.60 3.71 -0.08
N CYS A 3 -18.18 2.54 -0.35
CA CYS A 3 -17.61 1.51 -1.20
C CYS A 3 -18.71 0.74 -1.94
N SER A 4 -18.33 0.00 -2.96
CA SER A 4 -19.17 -0.93 -3.71
C SER A 4 -18.64 -2.35 -3.57
N ASP A 5 -19.41 -3.33 -4.02
CA ASP A 5 -18.98 -4.74 -4.04
C ASP A 5 -17.80 -5.01 -5.02
N ASN A 6 -17.53 -4.04 -5.92
CA ASN A 6 -16.43 -4.08 -6.87
C ASN A 6 -15.15 -3.39 -6.35
N ASP A 7 -15.10 -3.07 -5.09
CA ASP A 7 -13.94 -2.46 -4.45
C ASP A 7 -13.24 -3.43 -3.50
N ASP A 8 -12.01 -3.08 -3.13
CA ASP A 8 -11.24 -3.76 -2.10
C ASP A 8 -11.01 -2.85 -0.90
N VAL A 9 -10.93 -3.44 0.27
CA VAL A 9 -10.49 -2.79 1.50
C VAL A 9 -9.01 -3.04 1.69
N LEU A 10 -8.23 -1.98 1.90
CA LEU A 10 -6.84 -2.04 2.33
C LEU A 10 -6.74 -1.50 3.76
N LEU A 11 -6.37 -2.36 4.71
CA LEU A 11 -6.07 -1.97 6.10
C LEU A 11 -4.57 -1.93 6.31
N ASN A 12 -4.07 -0.88 6.95
CA ASN A 12 -2.68 -0.76 7.34
C ASN A 12 -2.55 -0.67 8.85
N SER A 13 -1.58 -1.38 9.41
CA SER A 13 -1.30 -1.38 10.84
C SER A 13 -0.07 -0.54 11.19
N SER A 14 0.01 -0.08 12.43
CA SER A 14 1.09 0.76 12.94
C SER A 14 2.46 0.08 12.83
N LYS A 15 2.51 -1.24 12.90
CA LYS A 15 3.75 -2.03 12.81
C LYS A 15 4.14 -2.46 11.40
N GLY A 16 3.65 -1.76 10.38
CA GLY A 16 4.09 -1.98 9.01
C GLY A 16 3.46 -3.17 8.31
N LYS A 17 2.30 -3.66 8.76
CA LYS A 17 1.53 -4.70 8.07
C LYS A 17 0.34 -4.10 7.33
N ALA A 18 -0.01 -4.72 6.21
CA ALA A 18 -1.23 -4.40 5.48
C ALA A 18 -1.94 -5.67 5.01
N ILE A 19 -3.26 -5.60 4.90
CA ILE A 19 -4.08 -6.65 4.32
C ILE A 19 -5.07 -6.03 3.35
N ARG A 20 -5.19 -6.64 2.16
CA ARG A 20 -6.17 -6.30 1.13
C ARG A 20 -7.14 -7.45 0.95
N PHE A 21 -8.42 -7.15 0.96
CA PHE A 21 -9.50 -8.12 0.73
C PHE A 21 -10.69 -7.45 0.04
N ALA A 22 -11.50 -8.23 -0.67
CA ALA A 22 -12.66 -7.72 -1.37
C ALA A 22 -13.72 -7.19 -0.39
N VAL A 23 -14.42 -6.10 -0.76
CA VAL A 23 -15.55 -5.58 0.02
C VAL A 23 -16.64 -6.64 0.16
N SER A 24 -16.87 -7.46 -0.88
CA SER A 24 -17.84 -8.56 -0.87
C SER A 24 -17.55 -9.64 0.19
N ASP A 25 -16.31 -9.74 0.70
CA ASP A 25 -15.97 -10.61 1.83
C ASP A 25 -16.51 -10.09 3.18
N VAL A 26 -16.97 -8.84 3.23
CA VAL A 26 -17.49 -8.23 4.45
C VAL A 26 -19.00 -8.46 4.51
N ARG A 27 -19.44 -9.23 5.50
CA ARG A 27 -20.85 -9.51 5.70
C ARG A 27 -21.63 -8.20 5.94
N VAL A 28 -22.71 -8.01 5.22
CA VAL A 28 -23.69 -6.95 5.46
C VAL A 28 -24.51 -7.28 6.70
N PHE A 29 -24.52 -6.40 7.68
CA PHE A 29 -25.32 -6.53 8.91
C PHE A 29 -26.54 -5.62 8.84
N LYS A 30 -27.71 -6.15 9.21
CA LYS A 30 -28.96 -5.38 9.23
C LYS A 30 -29.07 -4.41 10.40
N GLY A 31 -28.36 -4.69 11.49
CA GLY A 31 -28.39 -3.89 12.72
C GLY A 31 -27.03 -3.24 13.01
N ARG A 32 -27.06 -2.04 13.57
CA ARG A 32 -25.87 -1.28 13.98
C ARG A 32 -25.16 -1.85 15.21
N ASP A 33 -25.83 -2.69 16.00
CA ASP A 33 -25.31 -3.26 17.26
C ASP A 33 -24.45 -4.52 17.03
N SER A 34 -24.16 -4.86 15.76
CA SER A 34 -23.29 -5.96 15.43
C SER A 34 -21.83 -5.65 15.72
N THR A 35 -21.10 -6.61 16.30
CA THR A 35 -19.66 -6.50 16.56
C THR A 35 -18.81 -6.51 15.29
N GLY A 36 -19.41 -6.80 14.13
CA GLY A 36 -18.71 -6.87 12.87
C GLY A 36 -17.88 -8.15 12.68
N VAL A 37 -17.00 -8.12 11.69
CA VAL A 37 -16.09 -9.24 11.36
C VAL A 37 -14.65 -8.75 11.37
N ARG A 38 -13.72 -9.67 11.67
CA ARG A 38 -12.30 -9.32 11.73
C ARG A 38 -11.76 -9.04 10.33
N GLY A 39 -11.17 -7.84 10.14
CA GLY A 39 -10.45 -7.48 8.92
C GLY A 39 -9.00 -7.97 8.92
N ILE A 40 -8.26 -7.75 10.00
CA ILE A 40 -6.84 -8.10 10.15
C ILE A 40 -6.57 -8.73 11.52
N LYS A 41 -5.60 -9.66 11.60
CA LYS A 41 -5.07 -10.19 12.86
C LYS A 41 -3.84 -9.38 13.26
N LEU A 42 -4.01 -8.52 14.25
CA LEU A 42 -2.95 -7.66 14.75
C LEU A 42 -2.01 -8.41 15.72
N ALA A 43 -0.73 -8.02 15.72
CA ALA A 43 0.23 -8.43 16.73
C ALA A 43 -0.02 -7.71 18.06
N LYS A 44 0.70 -8.13 19.12
CA LYS A 44 0.63 -7.44 20.42
C LYS A 44 1.09 -5.99 20.29
N ASN A 45 0.30 -5.07 20.83
CA ASN A 45 0.55 -3.63 20.76
C ASN A 45 0.60 -3.07 19.32
N ASP A 46 -0.14 -3.68 18.40
CA ASP A 46 -0.36 -3.17 17.05
C ASP A 46 -1.81 -2.72 16.90
N PHE A 47 -2.07 -1.74 16.05
CA PHE A 47 -3.41 -1.20 15.78
C PHE A 47 -3.54 -0.78 14.33
N VAL A 48 -4.77 -0.72 13.84
CA VAL A 48 -5.07 -0.24 12.49
C VAL A 48 -4.95 1.29 12.48
N VAL A 49 -4.09 1.82 11.63
CA VAL A 49 -3.88 3.27 11.48
C VAL A 49 -4.73 3.86 10.36
N SER A 50 -5.05 3.05 9.35
CA SER A 50 -5.81 3.54 8.20
C SER A 50 -6.60 2.44 7.51
N MET A 51 -7.64 2.88 6.80
CA MET A 51 -8.41 2.09 5.86
C MET A 51 -8.56 2.88 4.55
N ALA A 52 -8.14 2.29 3.44
CA ALA A 52 -8.38 2.79 2.10
C ALA A 52 -9.37 1.85 1.38
N ILE A 53 -10.20 2.44 0.53
CA ILE A 53 -11.02 1.72 -0.45
C ILE A 53 -10.32 1.91 -1.78
N ILE A 54 -9.98 0.81 -2.43
CA ILE A 54 -9.25 0.80 -3.70
C ILE A 54 -10.02 -0.04 -4.71
N ARG A 55 -9.87 0.30 -5.98
CA ARG A 55 -10.54 -0.42 -7.06
C ARG A 55 -10.08 -1.88 -7.09
N HIS A 56 -11.04 -2.81 -7.23
CA HIS A 56 -10.68 -4.19 -7.51
C HIS A 56 -10.14 -4.32 -8.93
N VAL A 57 -8.94 -4.87 -9.06
CA VAL A 57 -8.33 -5.19 -10.35
C VAL A 57 -8.07 -6.69 -10.37
N ASN A 58 -8.71 -7.38 -11.33
CA ASN A 58 -8.47 -8.81 -11.51
C ASN A 58 -7.13 -9.01 -12.23
N VAL A 59 -6.12 -9.40 -11.47
CA VAL A 59 -4.75 -9.62 -11.95
C VAL A 59 -4.13 -10.82 -11.26
N SER A 60 -3.63 -11.79 -12.04
CA SER A 60 -2.95 -12.95 -11.49
C SER A 60 -1.58 -12.57 -10.90
N SER A 61 -0.96 -13.47 -10.15
CA SER A 61 0.38 -13.25 -9.61
C SER A 61 1.42 -13.12 -10.73
N GLU A 62 1.27 -13.90 -11.78
CA GLU A 62 2.13 -13.93 -12.96
C GLU A 62 1.98 -12.65 -13.78
N GLU A 63 0.74 -12.23 -14.08
CA GLU A 63 0.48 -10.96 -14.77
C GLU A 63 1.03 -9.76 -13.99
N ARG A 64 0.85 -9.74 -12.67
CA ARG A 64 1.37 -8.69 -11.80
C ARG A 64 2.89 -8.62 -11.84
N TYR A 65 3.57 -9.78 -11.81
CA TYR A 65 5.02 -9.85 -11.96
C TYR A 65 5.47 -9.30 -13.30
N ALA A 66 4.85 -9.75 -14.40
CA ALA A 66 5.15 -9.29 -15.76
C ALA A 66 4.90 -7.79 -15.92
N TYR A 67 3.81 -7.26 -15.32
CA TYR A 67 3.50 -5.84 -15.28
C TYR A 67 4.62 -5.03 -14.62
N PHE A 68 5.06 -5.41 -13.42
CA PHE A 68 6.12 -4.70 -12.73
C PHE A 68 7.48 -4.84 -13.41
N LYS A 69 7.77 -5.98 -14.05
CA LYS A 69 8.98 -6.19 -14.88
C LYS A 69 8.97 -5.23 -16.07
N MET A 70 7.85 -5.14 -16.79
CA MET A 70 7.72 -4.24 -17.95
C MET A 70 7.75 -2.76 -17.52
N ARG A 71 7.07 -2.38 -16.43
CA ARG A 71 7.10 -1.02 -15.89
C ARG A 71 8.53 -0.58 -15.57
N ARG A 72 9.30 -1.40 -14.87
CA ARG A 72 10.72 -1.12 -14.56
C ARG A 72 11.57 -0.91 -15.81
N ALA A 73 11.37 -1.73 -16.83
CA ALA A 73 12.09 -1.57 -18.11
C ALA A 73 11.76 -0.23 -18.81
N ILE A 74 10.54 0.28 -18.63
CA ILE A 74 10.09 1.55 -19.22
C ILE A 74 10.52 2.77 -18.37
N THR A 75 10.41 2.68 -17.04
CA THR A 75 10.63 3.83 -16.13
C THR A 75 12.05 3.91 -15.60
N GLY A 76 12.87 2.86 -15.74
CA GLY A 76 14.22 2.79 -15.19
C GLY A 76 14.24 2.70 -13.64
N GLU A 77 13.12 2.40 -12.98
CA GLU A 77 13.06 2.26 -11.53
C GLU A 77 13.85 1.03 -11.07
N GLU A 78 14.85 1.21 -10.21
CA GLU A 78 15.59 0.10 -9.61
C GLU A 78 14.72 -0.60 -8.54
N SER A 79 14.67 -1.92 -8.59
CA SER A 79 14.03 -2.75 -7.57
C SER A 79 15.06 -3.27 -6.59
N LEU A 80 14.85 -3.02 -5.30
CA LEU A 80 15.64 -3.61 -4.21
C LEU A 80 15.19 -5.02 -3.83
N GLU A 81 14.23 -5.62 -4.53
CA GLU A 81 13.74 -6.96 -4.26
C GLU A 81 13.86 -7.88 -5.46
N GLU A 82 14.86 -8.74 -5.40
CA GLU A 82 14.78 -10.07 -6.04
C GLU A 82 13.76 -10.87 -5.23
N THR A 83 12.49 -10.91 -5.66
CA THR A 83 11.60 -11.97 -5.19
C THR A 83 12.19 -13.28 -5.68
N ASN A 84 12.59 -14.14 -4.74
CA ASN A 84 12.91 -15.54 -4.98
C ASN A 84 11.69 -16.25 -5.57
N LEU A 85 11.46 -16.08 -6.85
CA LEU A 85 10.65 -16.96 -7.65
C LEU A 85 11.62 -17.97 -8.24
N ASP A 86 11.41 -19.24 -7.89
CA ASP A 86 12.17 -20.37 -8.36
C ASP A 86 12.51 -20.26 -9.86
N ASN A 87 13.71 -20.70 -10.22
CA ASN A 87 14.37 -20.66 -11.52
C ASN A 87 13.63 -21.37 -12.68
N ASN A 88 12.31 -21.29 -12.77
CA ASN A 88 11.53 -21.63 -13.94
C ASN A 88 11.07 -20.34 -14.64
N GLU A 89 12.03 -19.66 -15.26
CA GLU A 89 11.77 -18.53 -16.15
C GLU A 89 11.15 -19.00 -17.48
N GLU A 90 9.92 -19.50 -17.45
CA GLU A 90 9.07 -19.33 -18.62
C GLU A 90 8.80 -17.83 -18.74
N MET A 91 9.09 -17.27 -19.93
CA MET A 91 8.97 -15.83 -20.21
C MET A 91 7.52 -15.38 -20.07
N ILE A 92 7.10 -15.11 -18.82
CA ILE A 92 5.79 -14.52 -18.56
C ILE A 92 5.87 -13.08 -19.06
N SER A 93 5.18 -12.81 -20.15
CA SER A 93 5.03 -11.47 -20.73
C SER A 93 3.56 -11.11 -20.78
N ILE A 94 3.25 -9.81 -20.63
CA ILE A 94 1.91 -9.28 -20.86
C ILE A 94 1.89 -8.51 -22.17
N SER A 95 0.71 -8.47 -22.81
CA SER A 95 0.51 -7.65 -24.02
C SER A 95 0.60 -6.15 -23.68
N LYS A 96 0.91 -5.34 -24.68
CA LYS A 96 0.93 -3.87 -24.53
C LYS A 96 -0.44 -3.32 -24.10
N ASP A 97 -1.52 -3.90 -24.63
CA ASP A 97 -2.88 -3.48 -24.27
C ASP A 97 -3.19 -3.81 -22.81
N ARG A 98 -2.81 -5.00 -22.34
CA ARG A 98 -2.98 -5.38 -20.93
C ARG A 98 -2.12 -4.55 -20.01
N TYR A 99 -0.89 -4.21 -20.41
CA TYR A 99 -0.04 -3.27 -19.69
C TYR A 99 -0.72 -1.90 -19.55
N ALA A 100 -1.25 -1.35 -20.65
CA ALA A 100 -1.95 -0.07 -20.64
C ALA A 100 -3.19 -0.09 -19.73
N GLU A 101 -3.97 -1.18 -19.77
CA GLU A 101 -5.13 -1.39 -18.89
C GLU A 101 -4.72 -1.37 -17.40
N LEU A 102 -3.72 -2.16 -17.02
CA LEU A 102 -3.24 -2.21 -15.64
C LEU A 102 -2.64 -0.88 -15.19
N SER A 103 -1.91 -0.19 -16.07
CA SER A 103 -1.34 1.13 -15.80
C SER A 103 -2.42 2.19 -15.58
N ALA A 104 -3.51 2.15 -16.36
CA ALA A 104 -4.65 3.06 -16.19
C ALA A 104 -5.48 2.76 -14.92
N ALA A 105 -5.45 1.51 -14.44
CA ALA A 105 -6.14 1.09 -13.23
C ALA A 105 -5.27 1.22 -11.97
N GLU A 106 -3.99 1.53 -12.12
CA GLU A 106 -3.04 1.59 -10.99
C GLU A 106 -3.35 2.77 -10.07
N GLU A 107 -3.50 2.46 -8.79
CA GLU A 107 -3.70 3.43 -7.71
C GLU A 107 -2.46 3.45 -6.80
N TRP A 108 -2.20 4.59 -6.18
CA TRP A 108 -1.01 4.79 -5.36
C TRP A 108 -1.35 4.94 -3.89
N ILE A 109 -0.63 4.21 -3.04
CA ILE A 109 -0.77 4.27 -1.59
C ILE A 109 0.43 5.01 -1.01
N LEU A 110 0.17 6.20 -0.49
CA LEU A 110 1.14 6.93 0.31
C LEU A 110 1.25 6.28 1.68
N THR A 111 2.47 6.01 2.13
CA THR A 111 2.76 5.51 3.48
C THR A 111 3.75 6.45 4.14
N LEU A 112 3.46 6.87 5.37
CA LEU A 112 4.28 7.77 6.18
C LEU A 112 4.57 7.15 7.53
N THR A 113 5.82 7.33 8.00
CA THR A 113 6.26 6.84 9.31
C THR A 113 6.41 7.97 10.33
N SER A 114 6.41 7.61 11.61
CA SER A 114 6.59 8.55 12.72
C SER A 114 7.95 9.28 12.69
N SER A 115 8.95 8.67 12.06
CA SER A 115 10.27 9.28 11.84
C SER A 115 10.34 10.19 10.60
N GLY A 116 9.21 10.44 9.91
CA GLY A 116 9.14 11.34 8.76
C GLY A 116 9.63 10.74 7.44
N TYR A 117 9.71 9.42 7.33
CA TYR A 117 9.95 8.75 6.06
C TYR A 117 8.62 8.50 5.34
N GLY A 118 8.65 8.61 4.02
CA GLY A 118 7.47 8.43 3.19
C GLY A 118 7.79 7.83 1.84
N LYS A 119 6.81 7.15 1.26
CA LYS A 119 6.85 6.57 -0.08
C LYS A 119 5.46 6.46 -0.66
N ARG A 120 5.39 6.29 -1.98
CA ARG A 120 4.19 5.86 -2.69
C ARG A 120 4.42 4.46 -3.23
N SER A 121 3.55 3.52 -2.92
CA SER A 121 3.62 2.15 -3.44
C SER A 121 2.37 1.85 -4.26
N SER A 122 2.53 1.06 -5.31
CA SER A 122 1.41 0.62 -6.13
C SER A 122 0.41 -0.21 -5.31
N ALA A 123 -0.88 0.06 -5.45
CA ALA A 123 -1.92 -0.77 -4.86
C ALA A 123 -1.89 -2.22 -5.39
N LEU A 124 -1.36 -2.43 -6.60
CA LEU A 124 -1.19 -3.76 -7.20
C LEU A 124 -0.14 -4.62 -6.48
N GLU A 125 0.77 -4.03 -5.69
CA GLU A 125 1.72 -4.79 -4.86
C GLU A 125 1.05 -5.45 -3.64
N PHE A 126 -0.12 -4.98 -3.25
CA PHE A 126 -0.91 -5.58 -2.16
C PHE A 126 -1.84 -6.64 -2.73
N ARG A 127 -1.45 -7.90 -2.63
CA ARG A 127 -2.28 -9.02 -3.13
C ARG A 127 -3.62 -9.07 -2.39
N VAL A 128 -4.68 -9.38 -3.13
CA VAL A 128 -5.98 -9.68 -2.53
C VAL A 128 -5.89 -11.01 -1.77
N SER A 129 -6.39 -11.06 -0.56
CA SER A 129 -6.39 -12.23 0.31
C SER A 129 -7.70 -12.29 1.11
N GLY A 130 -8.00 -13.43 1.74
CA GLY A 130 -9.11 -13.49 2.68
C GLY A 130 -8.88 -12.55 3.88
N ARG A 131 -9.96 -11.91 4.38
CA ARG A 131 -9.94 -11.07 5.59
C ARG A 131 -9.51 -11.84 6.84
N GLY A 132 -9.03 -11.13 7.87
CA GLY A 132 -8.71 -11.70 9.18
C GLY A 132 -7.35 -12.36 9.28
N GLY A 133 -6.54 -12.37 8.20
CA GLY A 133 -5.16 -12.83 8.19
C GLY A 133 -4.20 -11.83 8.86
N GLN A 134 -2.91 -12.19 8.94
CA GLN A 134 -1.86 -11.33 9.51
C GLN A 134 -1.43 -10.20 8.55
N GLY A 135 -1.87 -10.26 7.29
CA GLY A 135 -1.42 -9.33 6.26
C GLY A 135 0.02 -9.60 5.79
N ILE A 136 0.50 -8.68 4.96
CA ILE A 136 1.85 -8.67 4.38
C ILE A 136 2.58 -7.40 4.82
N THR A 137 3.89 -7.35 4.63
CA THR A 137 4.69 -6.16 4.96
C THR A 137 4.30 -5.01 4.02
N ALA A 138 3.97 -3.85 4.59
CA ALA A 138 3.62 -2.62 3.87
C ALA A 138 4.76 -1.59 3.88
N ALA A 139 5.65 -1.66 4.87
CA ALA A 139 6.86 -0.85 4.95
C ALA A 139 7.91 -1.57 5.78
N ASN A 140 9.18 -1.40 5.42
CA ASN A 140 10.29 -1.76 6.28
C ASN A 140 10.57 -0.58 7.22
N LEU A 141 10.26 -0.74 8.50
CA LEU A 141 10.50 0.28 9.52
C LEU A 141 11.98 0.28 9.91
N LEU A 142 12.64 1.43 9.74
CA LEU A 142 14.09 1.55 9.93
C LEU A 142 14.52 1.41 11.40
N ARG A 143 13.65 1.79 12.33
CA ARG A 143 13.91 1.74 13.76
C ARG A 143 12.84 0.90 14.44
N ARG A 144 13.18 0.26 15.55
CA ARG A 144 12.26 -0.60 16.31
C ARG A 144 11.05 0.15 16.86
N GLU A 145 11.25 1.41 17.23
CA GLU A 145 10.22 2.32 17.76
C GLU A 145 9.42 3.04 16.67
N ASP A 146 9.84 2.94 15.40
CA ASP A 146 9.14 3.59 14.30
C ASP A 146 7.81 2.90 14.02
N THR A 147 6.84 3.69 13.57
CA THR A 147 5.49 3.21 13.27
C THR A 147 4.96 3.88 12.02
N ILE A 148 4.07 3.19 11.30
CA ILE A 148 3.25 3.86 10.29
C ILE A 148 2.26 4.77 11.02
N VAL A 149 2.22 6.04 10.63
CA VAL A 149 1.29 7.03 11.17
C VAL A 149 0.16 7.35 10.20
N ALA A 150 0.37 7.13 8.89
CA ALA A 150 -0.64 7.31 7.87
C ALA A 150 -0.37 6.42 6.67
N ALA A 151 -1.44 5.86 6.08
CA ALA A 151 -1.39 5.18 4.79
C ALA A 151 -2.73 5.35 4.10
N PHE A 152 -2.76 6.01 2.95
CA PHE A 152 -3.99 6.29 2.20
C PHE A 152 -3.71 6.48 0.71
N GLN A 153 -4.76 6.33 -0.08
CA GLN A 153 -4.71 6.55 -1.53
C GLN A 153 -4.46 8.02 -1.83
N VAL A 154 -3.63 8.27 -2.83
CA VAL A 154 -3.27 9.60 -3.33
C VAL A 154 -3.16 9.59 -4.85
N ASP A 155 -3.39 10.76 -5.44
CA ASP A 155 -3.14 11.05 -6.85
C ASP A 155 -1.91 11.96 -7.00
N ASP A 156 -1.28 11.96 -8.18
CA ASP A 156 -0.07 12.74 -8.43
C ASP A 156 -0.28 14.26 -8.29
N ASP A 157 -1.50 14.74 -8.57
CA ASP A 157 -1.89 16.15 -8.48
C ASP A 157 -2.25 16.59 -7.05
N ASP A 158 -2.33 15.65 -6.12
CA ASP A 158 -2.64 15.95 -4.71
C ASP A 158 -1.48 16.69 -4.02
N GLN A 159 -1.86 17.38 -2.95
CA GLN A 159 -0.92 17.96 -2.00
C GLN A 159 -1.24 17.46 -0.60
N ILE A 160 -0.20 17.19 0.16
CA ILE A 160 -0.31 16.77 1.55
C ILE A 160 0.25 17.81 2.49
N MET A 161 -0.33 17.89 3.67
CA MET A 161 0.19 18.65 4.80
C MET A 161 0.64 17.69 5.88
N LEU A 162 1.91 17.79 6.27
CA LEU A 162 2.50 17.04 7.36
C LEU A 162 2.70 17.97 8.56
N MET A 163 2.29 17.48 9.74
CA MET A 163 2.42 18.24 10.98
C MET A 163 3.06 17.39 12.06
N THR A 164 3.98 17.96 12.82
CA THR A 164 4.58 17.31 13.99
C THR A 164 3.84 17.69 15.27
N SER A 165 3.99 16.87 16.31
CA SER A 165 3.50 17.19 17.66
C SER A 165 4.12 18.46 18.25
N THR A 166 5.29 18.90 17.75
CA THR A 166 5.99 20.10 18.15
C THR A 166 5.56 21.37 17.38
N GLY A 167 4.51 21.27 16.55
CA GLY A 167 3.92 22.40 15.84
C GLY A 167 4.61 22.78 14.53
N LYS A 168 5.57 21.98 14.03
CA LYS A 168 6.13 22.18 12.68
C LYS A 168 5.16 21.64 11.65
N ALA A 169 4.96 22.38 10.55
CA ALA A 169 4.14 21.94 9.42
C ALA A 169 4.87 22.15 8.11
N ILE A 170 4.64 21.24 7.16
CA ILE A 170 5.09 21.36 5.78
C ILE A 170 3.96 20.95 4.85
N ARG A 171 3.81 21.66 3.73
CA ARG A 171 2.94 21.29 2.63
C ARG A 171 3.83 20.91 1.44
N CYS A 172 3.60 19.73 0.87
CA CYS A 172 4.34 19.26 -0.29
C CYS A 172 3.44 18.58 -1.30
N PRO A 173 3.78 18.64 -2.61
CA PRO A 173 3.07 17.90 -3.63
C PRO A 173 3.35 16.40 -3.48
N VAL A 174 2.34 15.57 -3.72
CA VAL A 174 2.46 14.10 -3.71
C VAL A 174 3.46 13.63 -4.78
N SER A 175 3.49 14.29 -5.94
CA SER A 175 4.46 13.99 -7.01
C SER A 175 5.93 14.07 -6.58
N GLY A 176 6.25 14.87 -5.56
CA GLY A 176 7.59 14.97 -4.97
C GLY A 176 7.97 13.80 -4.05
N ILE A 177 7.04 12.92 -3.70
CA ILE A 177 7.32 11.72 -2.88
C ILE A 177 7.65 10.56 -3.80
N SER A 178 8.77 9.89 -3.56
CA SER A 178 9.26 8.83 -4.42
C SER A 178 8.30 7.63 -4.50
N ARG A 179 8.19 7.05 -5.69
CA ARG A 179 7.55 5.76 -5.92
C ARG A 179 8.54 4.67 -5.54
N GLN A 180 8.13 3.76 -4.66
CA GLN A 180 8.98 2.68 -4.17
C GLN A 180 8.15 1.41 -3.94
N SER A 181 8.85 0.28 -3.88
CA SER A 181 8.19 -0.98 -3.58
C SER A 181 7.51 -0.97 -2.21
N ARG A 182 6.52 -1.82 -2.05
CA ARG A 182 5.76 -2.01 -0.81
C ARG A 182 6.65 -2.26 0.39
N THR A 183 7.75 -2.98 0.23
CA THR A 183 8.67 -3.38 1.32
C THR A 183 9.79 -2.38 1.58
N ALA A 184 9.96 -1.37 0.73
CA ALA A 184 10.96 -0.31 0.96
C ALA A 184 10.64 0.53 2.20
N SER A 185 11.66 1.18 2.74
CA SER A 185 11.54 2.04 3.94
C SER A 185 11.00 3.43 3.64
N GLY A 186 11.05 3.87 2.38
CA GLY A 186 10.76 5.24 2.00
C GLY A 186 11.99 6.15 2.05
N LEU A 187 11.80 7.40 1.65
CA LEU A 187 12.79 8.47 1.77
C LEU A 187 12.32 9.51 2.79
N LYS A 188 13.26 10.28 3.29
CA LYS A 188 12.97 11.37 4.23
C LYS A 188 12.11 12.43 3.55
N VAL A 189 10.90 12.60 4.01
CA VAL A 189 9.95 13.63 3.53
C VAL A 189 9.94 14.82 4.47
N PHE A 190 10.09 14.57 5.77
CA PHE A 190 10.01 15.59 6.80
C PHE A 190 10.94 15.28 7.98
N THR A 191 11.69 16.29 8.47
CA THR A 191 12.54 16.14 9.65
C THR A 191 11.74 16.35 10.92
N THR A 192 11.60 15.30 11.72
CA THR A 192 10.95 15.33 13.03
C THR A 192 11.91 15.81 14.12
N ALA A 193 11.38 16.34 15.24
CA ALA A 193 12.19 17.03 16.25
C ALA A 193 13.10 16.13 17.12
N ASN A 194 13.11 14.82 16.90
CA ASN A 194 13.87 13.84 17.68
C ASN A 194 15.15 13.37 16.95
N GLU A 195 15.67 14.18 16.04
CA GLU A 195 16.95 13.97 15.35
C GLU A 195 17.93 15.08 15.64
#